data_0b1a5897e65117622ccd52fc3a8b2e2e
#
_entry.id   0b1a5897e65117622ccd52fc3a8b2e2e
#
_cell.length_a   1.000
_cell.length_b   1.000
_cell.length_c   1.000
_cell.angle_alpha   90.00
_cell.angle_beta   90.00
_cell.angle_gamma   90.00
#
_symmetry.space_group_name_H-M   'P 1'
#
loop_
_entity.id
_entity.type
_entity.pdbx_description
1 polymer ?
#
loop_
_entity_poly.entity_id
_entity_poly.type
_entity_poly.pdbx_seq_one_letter_code
_entity_poly.pdbx_strand_id
1 'polypeptide(L)'
;MGIRELAKVLKLSVSTVSRALNDSDEVSAETRERVRAAALEHGYAPSKSAASLRRGRLDIVGLMLPVRREEETYTLGIFMKLADGLQSVLSRHGMDLVMYSSESWDDEFARLRRIVDRRHVDGVILAGTRRHDERLDYVASRHFPFVALGRSESGGEHAWVDLDFEAAVTEGVERLVAQYADALAPRAARHPP
;
A
#
# COMPACT_ATOMS: atom_id res chain seq x y z
N MET A 1 -11.26 26.84 -12.16
CA MET A 1 -11.73 26.70 -13.56
C MET A 1 -11.99 25.24 -13.89
N GLY A 2 -13.02 24.91 -14.70
CA GLY A 2 -13.33 23.55 -15.11
C GLY A 2 -12.85 23.22 -16.53
N ILE A 3 -12.77 21.93 -16.89
CA ILE A 3 -12.34 21.50 -18.23
C ILE A 3 -13.15 22.13 -19.37
N ARG A 4 -14.43 22.40 -19.15
CA ARG A 4 -15.32 23.04 -20.14
C ARG A 4 -14.91 24.52 -20.39
N GLU A 5 -14.47 25.21 -19.37
CA GLU A 5 -13.99 26.60 -19.46
C GLU A 5 -12.62 26.63 -20.15
N LEU A 6 -11.70 25.73 -19.78
CA LEU A 6 -10.42 25.60 -20.47
C LEU A 6 -10.58 25.29 -21.96
N ALA A 7 -11.53 24.41 -22.30
CA ALA A 7 -11.85 24.11 -23.69
C ALA A 7 -12.36 25.34 -24.48
N LYS A 8 -13.18 26.17 -23.84
CA LYS A 8 -13.66 27.44 -24.43
C LYS A 8 -12.52 28.42 -24.66
N VAL A 9 -11.63 28.62 -23.67
CA VAL A 9 -10.45 29.50 -23.79
C VAL A 9 -9.57 29.09 -24.96
N LEU A 10 -9.32 27.79 -25.10
CA LEU A 10 -8.48 27.23 -26.14
C LEU A 10 -9.17 27.08 -27.51
N LYS A 11 -10.48 27.29 -27.59
CA LYS A 11 -11.32 27.04 -28.77
C LYS A 11 -11.20 25.59 -29.27
N LEU A 12 -11.12 24.66 -28.32
CA LEU A 12 -11.03 23.21 -28.58
C LEU A 12 -12.25 22.48 -28.01
N SER A 13 -12.49 21.25 -28.49
CA SER A 13 -13.49 20.38 -27.86
C SER A 13 -13.02 19.90 -26.47
N VAL A 14 -13.94 19.63 -25.56
CA VAL A 14 -13.62 19.04 -24.23
C VAL A 14 -12.87 17.72 -24.38
N SER A 15 -13.22 16.92 -25.40
CA SER A 15 -12.54 15.65 -25.69
C SER A 15 -11.10 15.87 -26.13
N THR A 16 -10.81 16.87 -26.96
CA THR A 16 -9.45 17.22 -27.40
C THR A 16 -8.62 17.68 -26.21
N VAL A 17 -9.14 18.57 -25.36
CA VAL A 17 -8.46 19.02 -24.13
C VAL A 17 -8.18 17.84 -23.19
N SER A 18 -9.18 16.97 -23.00
CA SER A 18 -9.00 15.77 -22.16
C SER A 18 -7.92 14.82 -22.70
N ARG A 19 -7.89 14.58 -24.02
CA ARG A 19 -6.86 13.75 -24.67
C ARG A 19 -5.47 14.37 -24.56
N ALA A 20 -5.36 15.67 -24.77
CA ALA A 20 -4.10 16.40 -24.64
C ALA A 20 -3.53 16.34 -23.23
N LEU A 21 -4.38 16.46 -22.19
CA LEU A 21 -3.97 16.37 -20.78
C LEU A 21 -3.61 14.93 -20.34
N ASN A 22 -4.07 13.91 -21.08
CA ASN A 22 -3.73 12.50 -20.82
C ASN A 22 -2.67 11.95 -21.78
N ASP A 23 -1.91 12.80 -22.45
CA ASP A 23 -0.82 12.41 -23.35
C ASP A 23 -1.20 11.47 -24.51
N SER A 24 -2.46 11.54 -24.96
CA SER A 24 -2.94 10.74 -26.07
C SER A 24 -2.23 11.08 -27.36
N ASP A 25 -1.79 10.05 -28.09
CA ASP A 25 -1.16 10.19 -29.42
C ASP A 25 -2.13 10.70 -30.51
N GLU A 26 -3.43 10.69 -30.22
CA GLU A 26 -4.45 11.26 -31.11
C GLU A 26 -4.42 12.81 -31.16
N VAL A 27 -3.60 13.44 -30.35
CA VAL A 27 -3.43 14.90 -30.30
C VAL A 27 -1.96 15.25 -30.57
N SER A 28 -1.74 16.22 -31.47
CA SER A 28 -0.39 16.66 -31.82
C SER A 28 0.39 17.18 -30.59
N ALA A 29 1.72 17.01 -30.61
CA ALA A 29 2.59 17.49 -29.54
C ALA A 29 2.41 19.00 -29.27
N GLU A 30 2.26 19.80 -30.33
CA GLU A 30 2.00 21.24 -30.23
C GLU A 30 0.70 21.54 -29.48
N THR A 31 -0.39 20.81 -29.78
CA THR A 31 -1.66 21.00 -29.11
C THR A 31 -1.58 20.55 -27.65
N ARG A 32 -0.86 19.46 -27.35
CA ARG A 32 -0.62 19.01 -25.96
C ARG A 32 0.07 20.09 -25.15
N GLU A 33 1.13 20.66 -25.68
CA GLU A 33 1.90 21.71 -24.99
C GLU A 33 1.05 22.97 -24.77
N ARG A 34 0.30 23.40 -25.78
CA ARG A 34 -0.62 24.53 -25.68
C ARG A 34 -1.69 24.32 -24.60
N VAL A 35 -2.24 23.12 -24.51
CA VAL A 35 -3.23 22.78 -23.49
C VAL A 35 -2.62 22.75 -22.08
N ARG A 36 -1.40 22.21 -21.93
CA ARG A 36 -0.70 22.18 -20.64
C ARG A 36 -0.33 23.58 -20.16
N ALA A 37 0.18 24.43 -21.04
CA ALA A 37 0.50 25.81 -20.71
C ALA A 37 -0.73 26.57 -20.22
N ALA A 38 -1.85 26.46 -20.94
CA ALA A 38 -3.10 27.09 -20.54
C ALA A 38 -3.67 26.51 -19.24
N ALA A 39 -3.54 25.22 -19.00
CA ALA A 39 -3.95 24.61 -17.75
C ALA A 39 -3.18 25.17 -16.55
N LEU A 40 -1.86 25.34 -16.69
CA LEU A 40 -0.99 25.98 -15.68
C LEU A 40 -1.37 27.45 -15.46
N GLU A 41 -1.49 28.23 -16.51
CA GLU A 41 -1.82 29.66 -16.47
C GLU A 41 -3.15 29.92 -15.76
N HIS A 42 -4.12 29.06 -16.01
CA HIS A 42 -5.45 29.21 -15.46
C HIS A 42 -5.70 28.40 -14.17
N GLY A 43 -4.68 27.78 -13.57
CA GLY A 43 -4.79 26.99 -12.35
C GLY A 43 -5.71 25.77 -12.49
N TYR A 44 -5.83 25.22 -13.71
CA TYR A 44 -6.62 24.01 -13.92
C TYR A 44 -5.81 22.76 -13.58
N ALA A 45 -6.30 22.00 -12.62
CA ALA A 45 -5.82 20.66 -12.34
C ALA A 45 -6.88 19.63 -12.82
N PRO A 46 -6.50 18.62 -13.60
CA PRO A 46 -7.42 17.53 -13.96
C PRO A 46 -8.07 16.93 -12.71
N SER A 47 -9.39 16.80 -12.71
CA SER A 47 -10.08 16.14 -11.59
C SER A 47 -9.73 14.66 -11.58
N LYS A 48 -8.98 14.22 -10.55
CA LYS A 48 -8.70 12.79 -10.33
C LYS A 48 -9.98 11.96 -10.31
N SER A 49 -11.07 12.49 -9.69
CA SER A 49 -12.38 11.82 -9.61
C SER A 49 -13.03 11.60 -10.99
N ALA A 50 -12.96 12.58 -11.90
CA ALA A 50 -13.51 12.43 -13.24
C ALA A 50 -12.70 11.46 -14.11
N ALA A 51 -11.39 11.40 -13.89
CA ALA A 51 -10.50 10.46 -14.57
C ALA A 51 -10.69 9.03 -14.02
N SER A 52 -10.80 8.86 -12.71
CA SER A 52 -11.03 7.56 -12.06
C SER A 52 -12.40 6.99 -12.42
N LEU A 53 -13.47 7.81 -12.46
CA LEU A 53 -14.79 7.35 -12.86
C LEU A 53 -14.78 6.77 -14.29
N ARG A 54 -14.03 7.40 -15.20
CA ARG A 54 -13.91 6.93 -16.59
C ARG A 54 -13.06 5.67 -16.72
N ARG A 55 -12.01 5.52 -15.90
CA ARG A 55 -11.11 4.35 -15.87
C ARG A 55 -11.64 3.20 -15.02
N GLY A 56 -12.65 3.44 -14.19
CA GLY A 56 -13.15 2.48 -13.21
C GLY A 56 -12.14 2.15 -12.10
N ARG A 57 -11.11 3.00 -11.91
CA ARG A 57 -10.01 2.85 -10.93
C ARG A 57 -9.76 4.17 -10.24
N LEU A 58 -9.46 4.09 -8.93
CA LEU A 58 -9.10 5.24 -8.10
C LEU A 58 -7.59 5.54 -8.15
N ASP A 59 -6.80 4.53 -8.48
CA ASP A 59 -5.34 4.50 -8.36
C ASP A 59 -4.88 4.70 -6.90
N ILE A 60 -5.60 4.07 -5.97
CA ILE A 60 -5.35 4.12 -4.52
C ILE A 60 -5.26 2.70 -3.97
N VAL A 61 -4.22 2.45 -3.16
CA VAL A 61 -4.07 1.23 -2.35
C VAL A 61 -4.22 1.58 -0.88
N GLY A 62 -5.00 0.79 -0.14
CA GLY A 62 -5.17 0.92 1.30
C GLY A 62 -4.18 0.05 2.08
N LEU A 63 -3.48 0.60 3.06
CA LEU A 63 -2.71 -0.15 4.06
C LEU A 63 -3.50 -0.16 5.36
N MET A 64 -4.02 -1.33 5.73
CA MET A 64 -4.68 -1.55 7.01
C MET A 64 -3.61 -1.89 8.05
N LEU A 65 -3.42 -0.98 9.00
CA LEU A 65 -2.50 -1.20 10.11
C LEU A 65 -3.16 -2.05 11.19
N PRO A 66 -2.39 -2.88 11.92
CA PRO A 66 -2.94 -3.61 13.05
C PRO A 66 -3.44 -2.65 14.13
N VAL A 67 -4.39 -3.13 14.92
CA VAL A 67 -4.94 -2.40 16.06
C VAL A 67 -3.80 -1.95 16.99
N ARG A 68 -3.78 -0.67 17.30
CA ARG A 68 -2.78 -0.09 18.21
C ARG A 68 -3.10 -0.47 19.65
N ARG A 69 -2.12 -1.03 20.35
CA ARG A 69 -2.09 -1.07 21.81
C ARG A 69 -1.25 0.10 22.31
N GLU A 70 -1.62 0.73 23.39
CA GLU A 70 -1.01 1.97 23.90
C GLU A 70 0.51 1.89 24.13
N GLU A 71 1.07 0.69 24.25
CA GLU A 71 2.49 0.46 24.59
C GLU A 71 3.40 0.20 23.36
N GLU A 72 2.88 0.21 22.11
CA GLU A 72 3.63 -0.24 20.93
C GLU A 72 4.20 0.90 20.06
N THR A 73 4.93 1.83 20.65
CA THR A 73 5.60 2.92 19.90
C THR A 73 6.62 2.39 18.86
N TYR A 74 7.29 1.27 19.13
CA TYR A 74 8.26 0.66 18.22
C TYR A 74 7.62 0.09 16.94
N THR A 75 6.45 -0.49 17.06
CA THR A 75 5.71 -1.08 15.94
C THR A 75 5.32 -0.02 14.90
N LEU A 76 4.99 1.20 15.33
CA LEU A 76 4.66 2.31 14.44
C LEU A 76 5.85 2.66 13.52
N GLY A 77 7.07 2.67 14.03
CA GLY A 77 8.27 2.99 13.24
C GLY A 77 8.51 2.01 12.09
N ILE A 78 8.24 0.72 12.31
CA ILE A 78 8.34 -0.32 11.26
C ILE A 78 7.29 -0.07 10.17
N PHE A 79 6.04 0.20 10.57
CA PHE A 79 4.97 0.45 9.60
C PHE A 79 5.16 1.75 8.82
N MET A 80 5.77 2.79 9.41
CA MET A 80 6.12 4.01 8.68
C MET A 80 7.18 3.74 7.61
N LYS A 81 8.24 2.98 7.92
CA LYS A 81 9.25 2.58 6.92
C LYS A 81 8.65 1.71 5.82
N LEU A 82 7.76 0.80 6.18
CA LEU A 82 7.02 0.00 5.21
C LEU A 82 6.18 0.87 4.28
N ALA A 83 5.45 1.84 4.85
CA ALA A 83 4.63 2.77 4.08
C ALA A 83 5.46 3.61 3.11
N ASP A 84 6.64 4.10 3.52
CA ASP A 84 7.58 4.82 2.65
C ASP A 84 8.03 3.95 1.47
N GLY A 85 8.38 2.68 1.73
CA GLY A 85 8.75 1.73 0.69
C GLY A 85 7.60 1.46 -0.28
N LEU A 86 6.40 1.19 0.23
CA LEU A 86 5.19 0.99 -0.57
C LEU A 86 4.86 2.22 -1.41
N GLN A 87 4.85 3.41 -0.82
CA GLN A 87 4.58 4.66 -1.53
C GLN A 87 5.60 4.91 -2.64
N SER A 88 6.89 4.62 -2.40
CA SER A 88 7.94 4.73 -3.42
C SER A 88 7.67 3.86 -4.65
N VAL A 89 7.15 2.65 -4.45
CA VAL A 89 6.79 1.74 -5.55
C VAL A 89 5.51 2.20 -6.23
N LEU A 90 4.46 2.48 -5.47
CA LEU A 90 3.13 2.87 -5.97
C LEU A 90 3.19 4.16 -6.80
N SER A 91 4.00 5.15 -6.37
CA SER A 91 4.17 6.42 -7.09
C SER A 91 4.70 6.23 -8.51
N ARG A 92 5.56 5.23 -8.76
CA ARG A 92 6.05 4.90 -10.12
C ARG A 92 4.94 4.41 -11.03
N HIS A 93 3.85 3.89 -10.44
CA HIS A 93 2.66 3.44 -11.15
C HIS A 93 1.52 4.46 -11.12
N GLY A 94 1.77 5.68 -10.63
CA GLY A 94 0.76 6.73 -10.50
C GLY A 94 -0.31 6.44 -9.46
N MET A 95 -0.01 5.57 -8.47
CA MET A 95 -0.91 5.18 -7.40
C MET A 95 -0.53 5.84 -6.08
N ASP A 96 -1.53 6.13 -5.26
CA ASP A 96 -1.37 6.69 -3.92
C ASP A 96 -1.59 5.60 -2.84
N LEU A 97 -0.91 5.73 -1.69
CA LEU A 97 -1.12 4.90 -0.51
C LEU A 97 -1.96 5.65 0.52
N VAL A 98 -3.00 5.01 1.03
CA VAL A 98 -3.79 5.51 2.16
C VAL A 98 -3.67 4.55 3.33
N MET A 99 -3.24 5.06 4.47
CA MET A 99 -3.10 4.28 5.70
C MET A 99 -4.38 4.37 6.53
N TYR A 100 -4.84 3.23 7.03
CA TYR A 100 -6.00 3.12 7.91
C TYR A 100 -5.55 2.53 9.24
N SER A 101 -5.79 3.26 10.33
CA SER A 101 -5.58 2.80 11.70
C SER A 101 -6.92 2.61 12.40
N SER A 102 -6.97 1.72 13.37
CA SER A 102 -8.17 1.40 14.15
C SER A 102 -7.82 1.25 15.62
N GLU A 103 -8.79 1.54 16.49
CA GLU A 103 -8.60 1.45 17.94
C GLU A 103 -8.94 0.04 18.47
N SER A 104 -9.81 -0.69 17.79
CA SER A 104 -10.22 -2.03 18.13
C SER A 104 -10.34 -2.92 16.88
N TRP A 105 -10.42 -4.23 17.11
CA TRP A 105 -10.60 -5.21 16.04
C TRP A 105 -11.96 -5.05 15.34
N ASP A 106 -13.01 -4.80 16.11
CA ASP A 106 -14.35 -4.60 15.55
C ASP A 106 -14.41 -3.32 14.70
N ASP A 107 -13.73 -2.26 15.13
CA ASP A 107 -13.59 -1.01 14.35
C ASP A 107 -12.77 -1.26 13.07
N GLU A 108 -11.68 -2.02 13.15
CA GLU A 108 -10.86 -2.37 11.99
C GLU A 108 -11.67 -3.14 10.94
N PHE A 109 -12.40 -4.18 11.36
CA PHE A 109 -13.21 -4.97 10.45
C PHE A 109 -14.38 -4.18 9.86
N ALA A 110 -15.07 -3.38 10.67
CA ALA A 110 -16.14 -2.49 10.19
C ALA A 110 -15.61 -1.45 9.19
N ARG A 111 -14.41 -0.92 9.42
CA ARG A 111 -13.73 0.00 8.52
C ARG A 111 -13.36 -0.68 7.20
N LEU A 112 -12.75 -1.86 7.26
CA LEU A 112 -12.41 -2.65 6.08
C LEU A 112 -13.65 -2.92 5.22
N ARG A 113 -14.74 -3.38 5.82
CA ARG A 113 -16.02 -3.60 5.11
C ARG A 113 -16.47 -2.35 4.38
N ARG A 114 -16.45 -1.20 5.06
CA ARG A 114 -16.85 0.09 4.47
C ARG A 114 -15.97 0.49 3.29
N ILE A 115 -14.66 0.29 3.39
CA ILE A 115 -13.69 0.60 2.33
C ILE A 115 -13.95 -0.27 1.10
N VAL A 116 -14.12 -1.57 1.30
CA VAL A 116 -14.34 -2.56 0.24
C VAL A 116 -15.71 -2.36 -0.42
N ASP A 117 -16.78 -2.29 0.38
CA ASP A 117 -18.15 -2.17 -0.14
C ASP A 117 -18.38 -0.87 -0.91
N ARG A 118 -17.75 0.22 -0.48
CA ARG A 118 -17.84 1.53 -1.15
C ARG A 118 -16.75 1.77 -2.19
N ARG A 119 -15.85 0.80 -2.37
CA ARG A 119 -14.70 0.92 -3.28
C ARG A 119 -13.92 2.23 -3.06
N HIS A 120 -13.49 2.49 -1.82
CA HIS A 120 -12.69 3.68 -1.51
C HIS A 120 -11.23 3.55 -1.98
N VAL A 121 -10.79 2.34 -2.28
CA VAL A 121 -9.46 2.00 -2.81
C VAL A 121 -9.60 0.89 -3.84
N ASP A 122 -8.58 0.65 -4.66
CA ASP A 122 -8.58 -0.40 -5.68
C ASP A 122 -8.08 -1.75 -5.15
N GLY A 123 -7.37 -1.73 -4.02
CA GLY A 123 -6.87 -2.92 -3.35
C GLY A 123 -6.43 -2.58 -1.93
N VAL A 124 -6.24 -3.59 -1.09
CA VAL A 124 -5.79 -3.42 0.30
C VAL A 124 -4.60 -4.30 0.62
N ILE A 125 -3.73 -3.78 1.47
CA ILE A 125 -2.65 -4.50 2.14
C ILE A 125 -3.09 -4.66 3.58
N LEU A 126 -3.24 -5.91 4.05
CA LEU A 126 -3.69 -6.24 5.39
C LEU A 126 -2.50 -6.62 6.25
N ALA A 127 -2.12 -5.76 7.20
CA ALA A 127 -1.05 -6.02 8.14
C ALA A 127 -1.57 -6.65 9.44
N GLY A 128 -0.66 -7.28 10.21
CA GLY A 128 -1.00 -7.93 11.46
C GLY A 128 -2.00 -9.08 11.30
N THR A 129 -1.79 -9.92 10.28
CA THR A 129 -2.65 -11.07 10.00
C THR A 129 -2.64 -12.07 11.14
N ARG A 130 -3.77 -12.78 11.30
CA ARG A 130 -3.93 -13.87 12.26
C ARG A 130 -3.97 -15.20 11.52
N ARG A 131 -3.73 -16.30 12.26
CA ARG A 131 -3.86 -17.65 11.71
C ARG A 131 -5.23 -17.87 11.08
N HIS A 132 -6.30 -17.48 11.80
CA HIS A 132 -7.66 -17.41 11.30
C HIS A 132 -8.08 -15.96 11.33
N ASP A 133 -8.26 -15.35 10.15
CA ASP A 133 -8.47 -13.92 9.98
C ASP A 133 -9.69 -13.65 9.09
N GLU A 134 -10.78 -13.25 9.72
CA GLU A 134 -12.04 -12.96 9.05
C GLU A 134 -11.95 -11.81 8.03
N ARG A 135 -10.92 -10.93 8.15
CA ARG A 135 -10.69 -9.86 7.20
C ARG A 135 -10.30 -10.42 5.82
N LEU A 136 -9.42 -11.45 5.83
CA LEU A 136 -8.98 -12.10 4.60
C LEU A 136 -10.12 -12.88 3.95
N ASP A 137 -10.91 -13.63 4.76
CA ASP A 137 -12.09 -14.33 4.25
C ASP A 137 -13.09 -13.37 3.62
N TYR A 138 -13.30 -12.21 4.25
CA TYR A 138 -14.20 -11.19 3.74
C TYR A 138 -13.74 -10.63 2.41
N VAL A 139 -12.50 -10.16 2.29
CA VAL A 139 -11.99 -9.56 1.02
C VAL A 139 -11.93 -10.59 -0.10
N ALA A 140 -11.57 -11.84 0.20
CA ALA A 140 -11.57 -12.95 -0.73
C ALA A 140 -12.99 -13.24 -1.24
N SER A 141 -14.00 -13.28 -0.36
CA SER A 141 -15.42 -13.51 -0.73
C SER A 141 -15.98 -12.42 -1.63
N ARG A 142 -15.41 -11.21 -1.57
CA ARG A 142 -15.76 -10.06 -2.41
C ARG A 142 -14.96 -9.98 -3.71
N HIS A 143 -14.02 -10.91 -3.94
CA HIS A 143 -13.05 -10.87 -5.04
C HIS A 143 -12.34 -9.51 -5.10
N PHE A 144 -12.08 -8.92 -3.93
CA PHE A 144 -11.42 -7.63 -3.80
C PHE A 144 -9.91 -7.84 -3.79
N PRO A 145 -9.11 -7.09 -4.60
CA PRO A 145 -7.67 -7.26 -4.64
C PRO A 145 -7.03 -7.01 -3.27
N PHE A 146 -6.22 -7.96 -2.78
CA PHE A 146 -5.52 -7.80 -1.52
C PHE A 146 -4.19 -8.55 -1.47
N VAL A 147 -3.34 -8.12 -0.55
CA VAL A 147 -2.09 -8.78 -0.15
C VAL A 147 -2.07 -8.84 1.37
N ALA A 148 -1.64 -9.96 1.93
CA ALA A 148 -1.44 -10.13 3.36
C ALA A 148 0.03 -9.86 3.75
N LEU A 149 0.23 -9.10 4.83
CA LEU A 149 1.52 -9.00 5.52
C LEU A 149 1.47 -9.92 6.74
N GLY A 150 1.99 -11.12 6.56
CA GLY A 150 1.91 -12.26 7.44
C GLY A 150 1.15 -13.41 6.79
N ARG A 151 1.36 -14.63 7.30
CA ARG A 151 0.67 -15.85 6.84
C ARG A 151 -0.67 -16.01 7.56
N SER A 152 -1.64 -16.60 6.85
CA SER A 152 -2.95 -16.95 7.40
C SER A 152 -3.48 -18.21 6.73
N GLU A 153 -4.34 -18.94 7.43
CA GLU A 153 -5.11 -20.07 6.90
C GLU A 153 -6.45 -19.60 6.28
N SER A 154 -6.78 -18.31 6.44
CA SER A 154 -7.97 -17.66 5.87
C SER A 154 -7.71 -17.05 4.51
N GLY A 155 -8.79 -16.73 3.77
CA GLY A 155 -8.74 -15.99 2.50
C GLY A 155 -8.40 -16.84 1.28
N GLY A 156 -8.26 -18.15 1.41
CA GLY A 156 -7.90 -19.05 0.31
C GLY A 156 -6.51 -18.79 -0.27
N GLU A 157 -6.31 -19.08 -1.55
CA GLU A 157 -5.06 -18.75 -2.24
C GLU A 157 -4.98 -17.24 -2.48
N HIS A 158 -3.96 -16.59 -1.91
CA HIS A 158 -3.72 -15.15 -2.06
C HIS A 158 -2.22 -14.82 -1.96
N ALA A 159 -1.86 -13.63 -2.43
CA ALA A 159 -0.51 -13.12 -2.27
C ALA A 159 -0.23 -12.72 -0.81
N TRP A 160 0.92 -13.13 -0.28
CA TRP A 160 1.36 -12.75 1.05
C TRP A 160 2.88 -12.51 1.08
N VAL A 161 3.31 -11.71 2.04
CA VAL A 161 4.72 -11.49 2.39
C VAL A 161 4.85 -11.66 3.89
N ASP A 162 5.85 -12.42 4.34
CA ASP A 162 6.11 -12.63 5.76
C ASP A 162 7.61 -12.66 6.04
N LEU A 163 7.99 -12.41 7.29
CA LEU A 163 9.35 -12.57 7.77
C LEU A 163 9.57 -14.04 8.14
N ASP A 164 10.67 -14.62 7.69
CA ASP A 164 11.10 -15.94 8.12
C ASP A 164 11.75 -15.86 9.50
N PHE A 165 10.91 -15.75 10.53
CA PHE A 165 11.36 -15.66 11.92
C PHE A 165 12.09 -16.92 12.35
N GLU A 166 11.71 -18.10 11.86
CA GLU A 166 12.35 -19.38 12.21
C GLU A 166 13.80 -19.41 11.73
N ALA A 167 14.01 -19.08 10.45
CA ALA A 167 15.37 -18.99 9.90
C ALA A 167 16.20 -17.91 10.59
N ALA A 168 15.62 -16.73 10.85
CA ALA A 168 16.32 -15.62 11.51
C ALA A 168 16.73 -15.97 12.96
N VAL A 169 15.85 -16.62 13.73
CA VAL A 169 16.15 -17.06 15.11
C VAL A 169 17.18 -18.18 15.09
N THR A 170 17.04 -19.17 14.21
CA THR A 170 17.99 -20.28 14.08
C THR A 170 19.39 -19.76 13.77
N GLU A 171 19.53 -18.90 12.75
CA GLU A 171 20.82 -18.29 12.41
C GLU A 171 21.41 -17.47 13.57
N GLY A 172 20.55 -16.70 14.27
CA GLY A 172 20.97 -15.94 15.44
C GLY A 172 21.51 -16.80 16.57
N VAL A 173 20.83 -17.91 16.89
CA VAL A 173 21.26 -18.88 17.90
C VAL A 173 22.55 -19.60 17.49
N GLU A 174 22.66 -20.06 16.24
CA GLU A 174 23.86 -20.70 15.71
C GLU A 174 25.06 -19.77 15.79
N ARG A 175 24.93 -18.49 15.45
CA ARG A 175 25.99 -17.48 15.59
C ARG A 175 26.40 -17.28 17.03
N LEU A 176 25.44 -17.19 17.95
CA LEU A 176 25.75 -17.09 19.39
C LEU A 176 26.49 -18.32 19.91
N VAL A 177 26.01 -19.51 19.55
CA VAL A 177 26.69 -20.77 19.94
C VAL A 177 28.10 -20.80 19.40
N ALA A 178 28.33 -20.47 18.12
CA ALA A 178 29.66 -20.46 17.53
C ALA A 178 30.59 -19.43 18.20
N GLN A 179 30.08 -18.25 18.53
CA GLN A 179 30.85 -17.17 19.16
C GLN A 179 31.25 -17.49 20.60
N TYR A 180 30.39 -18.19 21.35
CA TYR A 180 30.55 -18.45 22.76
C TYR A 180 30.82 -19.94 23.07
N ALA A 181 31.09 -20.79 22.06
CA ALA A 181 31.35 -22.21 22.23
C ALA A 181 32.48 -22.49 23.24
N ASP A 182 33.56 -21.73 23.16
CA ASP A 182 34.70 -21.84 24.10
C ASP A 182 34.35 -21.36 25.51
N ALA A 183 33.43 -20.41 25.65
CA ALA A 183 33.00 -19.90 26.95
C ALA A 183 31.93 -20.81 27.61
N LEU A 184 31.18 -21.57 26.80
CA LEU A 184 30.15 -22.52 27.23
C LEU A 184 30.73 -23.94 27.42
N ALA A 185 31.97 -24.20 26.94
CA ALA A 185 32.64 -25.46 27.20
C ALA A 185 32.80 -25.66 28.73
N PRO A 186 32.42 -26.81 29.27
CA PRO A 186 32.50 -27.02 30.69
C PRO A 186 33.97 -26.83 31.15
N ARG A 187 34.21 -26.06 32.18
CA ARG A 187 35.49 -25.92 32.90
C ARG A 187 35.82 -27.23 33.63
N ALA A 188 35.52 -28.36 33.02
CA ALA A 188 35.91 -29.66 33.48
C ALA A 188 37.36 -29.93 33.08
N ALA A 189 38.23 -30.05 34.10
CA ALA A 189 39.61 -30.46 34.01
C ALA A 189 40.68 -29.36 34.03
N ARG A 190 40.68 -28.53 35.07
CA ARG A 190 41.94 -28.03 35.63
C ARG A 190 42.00 -28.35 37.11
N HIS A 191 42.12 -29.62 37.44
CA HIS A 191 42.81 -30.06 38.65
C HIS A 191 44.12 -30.63 38.19
N PRO A 192 45.26 -30.01 38.53
CA PRO A 192 46.54 -30.68 38.45
C PRO A 192 46.66 -31.68 39.59
N PRO A 193 47.47 -32.73 39.44
CA PRO A 193 47.74 -33.78 40.43
C PRO A 193 48.40 -33.26 41.70
#